data_619baca4483aabcdca445acc190bc53e
#
_entry.id   619baca4483aabcdca445acc190bc53e
#
_cell.length_a   1.000
_cell.length_b   1.000
_cell.length_c   1.000
_cell.angle_alpha   90.00
_cell.angle_beta   90.00
_cell.angle_gamma   90.00
#
_symmetry.space_group_name_H-M   'P 1'
#
loop_
_entity.id
_entity.type
_entity.pdbx_description
1 polymer ?
#
loop_
_entity_poly.entity_id
_entity_poly.type
_entity_poly.pdbx_seq_one_letter_code
_entity_poly.pdbx_strand_id
1 'polypeptide(L)'
;MGTNRPPAGSGGGRNREGTMVDGSPMAAGSPRGSVAGTGAPVRVRLFAAVAERWGEREVQLAVPPGATAATVVEYLRARRPELAQLLDACRLAVNGRYAEPGHPVSGGDEVALIPPVSGGAAPERGEGDGRFFVTDRPLSLDELFRHVARPEHGAVVLFVGITRRFTGGRETRYLEYEAYAEMAAGELARIGAEAEERWPGARLAIGHRVGRVDIGEASVVIAAAAPHRPDAFAAARYAIEELKRRVPIWKKEHYADGTVEWVGVGPQPGVAQLPAGGERQR
;
A
#
# COMPACT_ATOMS: atom_id res chain seq x y z
N MET A 1 -34.34 46.72 37.96
CA MET A 1 -34.43 48.21 37.97
C MET A 1 -33.53 48.74 36.88
N GLY A 2 -34.10 49.58 36.00
CA GLY A 2 -33.46 50.52 35.09
C GLY A 2 -33.02 49.96 33.73
N THR A 3 -33.78 49.73 32.76
CA THR A 3 -34.32 50.55 31.62
C THR A 3 -33.42 51.72 31.21
N ASN A 4 -32.87 51.71 29.97
CA ASN A 4 -33.06 52.82 29.09
C ASN A 4 -32.73 52.50 27.62
N ARG A 5 -33.65 52.88 26.72
CA ARG A 5 -33.62 52.92 25.28
C ARG A 5 -34.00 54.33 24.85
N PRO A 6 -33.95 54.76 23.59
CA PRO A 6 -32.92 55.31 22.71
C PRO A 6 -33.09 56.83 22.53
N PRO A 7 -32.55 57.46 21.48
CA PRO A 7 -33.41 57.80 20.34
C PRO A 7 -32.77 57.76 18.92
N ALA A 8 -33.64 57.78 17.96
CA ALA A 8 -33.41 57.90 16.52
C ALA A 8 -33.17 59.36 16.08
N GLY A 9 -32.46 59.52 14.95
CA GLY A 9 -32.30 60.78 14.26
C GLY A 9 -32.06 60.59 12.76
N SER A 10 -32.96 61.07 11.98
CA SER A 10 -33.19 61.06 10.54
C SER A 10 -32.34 62.04 9.73
N GLY A 11 -32.19 61.77 8.44
CA GLY A 11 -31.87 62.73 7.36
C GLY A 11 -30.73 62.23 6.47
N GLY A 12 -30.87 61.92 5.26
CA GLY A 12 -31.40 62.58 4.12
C GLY A 12 -30.29 62.95 3.13
N GLY A 13 -30.24 62.30 1.96
CA GLY A 13 -29.85 63.12 0.82
C GLY A 13 -28.70 62.63 -0.10
N ARG A 14 -29.10 62.11 -1.26
CA ARG A 14 -28.62 62.41 -2.65
C ARG A 14 -27.37 61.63 -3.19
N ASN A 15 -27.72 60.89 -4.20
CA ASN A 15 -27.02 60.42 -5.42
C ASN A 15 -25.67 61.06 -5.76
N ARG A 16 -24.70 60.17 -6.09
CA ARG A 16 -23.87 60.32 -7.31
C ARG A 16 -23.45 58.95 -7.83
N GLU A 17 -23.65 58.77 -9.12
CA GLU A 17 -23.19 57.70 -9.98
C GLU A 17 -21.67 57.57 -9.92
N GLY A 18 -21.17 56.30 -9.94
CA GLY A 18 -19.72 55.97 -10.03
C GLY A 18 -19.56 54.51 -10.38
N THR A 19 -19.48 54.26 -11.65
CA THR A 19 -18.77 53.18 -12.40
C THR A 19 -18.49 51.88 -11.67
N MET A 20 -19.18 50.82 -12.11
CA MET A 20 -18.80 49.40 -11.87
C MET A 20 -17.41 49.13 -12.42
N VAL A 21 -16.52 48.65 -11.57
CA VAL A 21 -15.35 47.82 -11.96
C VAL A 21 -15.63 46.44 -11.44
N ASP A 22 -15.97 45.60 -12.40
CA ASP A 22 -16.10 44.16 -12.27
C ASP A 22 -14.72 43.55 -11.94
N GLY A 23 -14.52 43.18 -10.69
CA GLY A 23 -13.33 42.50 -10.15
C GLY A 23 -13.68 41.07 -9.74
N SER A 24 -14.09 40.25 -10.69
CA SER A 24 -14.17 38.80 -10.46
C SER A 24 -12.77 38.24 -10.19
N PRO A 25 -12.54 37.48 -9.12
CA PRO A 25 -11.29 36.77 -8.93
C PRO A 25 -11.23 35.67 -9.99
N MET A 26 -10.19 35.74 -10.84
CA MET A 26 -9.84 34.68 -11.77
C MET A 26 -9.64 33.36 -10.98
N ALA A 27 -10.57 32.43 -11.22
CA ALA A 27 -10.40 31.03 -10.85
C ALA A 27 -9.13 30.50 -11.54
N ALA A 28 -8.16 30.12 -10.75
CA ALA A 28 -6.97 29.40 -11.22
C ALA A 28 -7.45 28.11 -11.89
N GLY A 29 -7.44 28.11 -13.22
CA GLY A 29 -7.76 26.95 -14.04
C GLY A 29 -6.72 25.87 -13.79
N SER A 30 -7.13 24.77 -13.18
CA SER A 30 -6.39 23.52 -13.23
C SER A 30 -6.15 23.14 -14.70
N PRO A 31 -4.94 22.78 -15.10
CA PRO A 31 -4.69 22.27 -16.44
C PRO A 31 -5.27 20.85 -16.55
N ARG A 32 -6.53 20.73 -16.92
CA ARG A 32 -7.11 19.48 -17.40
C ARG A 32 -6.55 19.22 -18.79
N GLY A 33 -5.33 18.73 -18.86
CA GLY A 33 -4.75 18.17 -20.07
C GLY A 33 -5.40 16.81 -20.37
N SER A 34 -6.63 16.84 -20.91
CA SER A 34 -7.23 15.67 -21.54
C SER A 34 -6.47 15.41 -22.83
N VAL A 35 -5.55 14.44 -22.82
CA VAL A 35 -5.16 13.77 -24.05
C VAL A 35 -6.34 12.86 -24.42
N ALA A 36 -7.25 13.38 -25.24
CA ALA A 36 -8.37 12.63 -25.79
C ALA A 36 -7.84 11.58 -26.78
N GLY A 37 -7.40 10.45 -26.27
CA GLY A 37 -7.23 9.24 -27.08
C GLY A 37 -8.60 8.67 -27.42
N THR A 38 -8.80 8.23 -28.66
CA THR A 38 -10.02 7.56 -29.14
C THR A 38 -10.18 6.12 -28.59
N GLY A 39 -9.64 5.84 -27.41
CA GLY A 39 -9.59 4.52 -26.80
C GLY A 39 -10.58 4.35 -25.63
N ALA A 40 -10.78 3.11 -25.22
CA ALA A 40 -11.61 2.78 -24.07
C ALA A 40 -10.92 3.20 -22.75
N PRO A 41 -11.65 3.71 -21.74
CA PRO A 41 -11.06 4.16 -20.49
C PRO A 41 -10.56 2.98 -19.65
N VAL A 42 -9.34 3.10 -19.14
CA VAL A 42 -8.70 2.21 -18.17
C VAL A 42 -8.52 2.99 -16.88
N ARG A 43 -8.85 2.35 -15.78
CA ARG A 43 -8.65 2.90 -14.44
C ARG A 43 -7.29 2.51 -13.91
N VAL A 44 -6.44 3.50 -13.62
CA VAL A 44 -5.10 3.27 -13.08
C VAL A 44 -5.04 3.67 -11.62
N ARG A 45 -4.81 2.70 -10.74
CA ARG A 45 -4.63 2.92 -9.30
C ARG A 45 -3.16 3.19 -8.97
N LEU A 46 -2.94 4.19 -8.15
CA LEU A 46 -1.62 4.64 -7.70
C LEU A 46 -1.51 4.46 -6.19
N PHE A 47 -0.33 4.03 -5.71
CA PHE A 47 -0.10 3.72 -4.31
C PHE A 47 1.15 4.40 -3.77
N ALA A 48 1.19 4.55 -2.45
CA ALA A 48 2.35 5.01 -1.69
C ALA A 48 2.99 6.28 -2.29
N ALA A 49 4.31 6.29 -2.47
CA ALA A 49 5.05 7.44 -2.99
C ALA A 49 4.60 7.86 -4.40
N VAL A 50 4.07 6.96 -5.22
CA VAL A 50 3.52 7.32 -6.54
C VAL A 50 2.27 8.17 -6.38
N ALA A 51 1.31 7.75 -5.57
CA ALA A 51 0.08 8.48 -5.30
C ALA A 51 0.36 9.86 -4.66
N GLU A 52 1.29 9.90 -3.69
CA GLU A 52 1.68 11.12 -2.99
C GLU A 52 2.31 12.14 -3.94
N ARG A 53 3.23 11.72 -4.81
CA ARG A 53 3.90 12.61 -5.77
C ARG A 53 3.01 12.95 -6.97
N TRP A 54 2.11 12.06 -7.34
CA TRP A 54 1.13 12.32 -8.39
C TRP A 54 0.06 13.32 -7.94
N GLY A 55 -0.33 13.25 -6.67
CA GLY A 55 -1.39 14.06 -6.07
C GLY A 55 -2.79 13.42 -6.14
N GLU A 56 -2.89 12.23 -6.74
CA GLU A 56 -4.14 11.48 -6.89
C GLU A 56 -3.87 9.99 -6.65
N ARG A 57 -4.90 9.26 -6.18
CA ARG A 57 -4.82 7.80 -5.98
C ARG A 57 -5.32 7.00 -7.18
N GLU A 58 -5.99 7.67 -8.13
CA GLU A 58 -6.57 7.07 -9.32
C GLU A 58 -6.46 8.00 -10.51
N VAL A 59 -6.12 7.46 -11.67
CA VAL A 59 -6.03 8.19 -12.93
C VAL A 59 -6.81 7.45 -14.01
N GLN A 60 -7.63 8.17 -14.76
CA GLN A 60 -8.30 7.62 -15.94
C GLN A 60 -7.42 7.85 -17.19
N LEU A 61 -7.18 6.79 -17.94
CA LEU A 61 -6.44 6.83 -19.19
C LEU A 61 -7.30 6.24 -20.33
N ALA A 62 -7.38 6.93 -21.44
CA ALA A 62 -7.88 6.35 -22.67
C ALA A 62 -6.71 5.63 -23.38
N VAL A 63 -6.82 4.31 -23.55
CA VAL A 63 -5.79 3.51 -24.21
C VAL A 63 -6.26 3.03 -25.59
N PRO A 64 -5.38 2.98 -26.61
CA PRO A 64 -5.75 2.51 -27.94
C PRO A 64 -6.05 1.00 -27.94
N PRO A 65 -6.77 0.49 -28.96
CA PRO A 65 -6.88 -0.94 -29.18
C PRO A 65 -5.49 -1.61 -29.27
N GLY A 66 -5.32 -2.74 -28.59
CA GLY A 66 -4.03 -3.45 -28.56
C GLY A 66 -3.01 -2.86 -27.57
N ALA A 67 -3.44 -1.94 -26.68
CA ALA A 67 -2.58 -1.45 -25.61
C ALA A 67 -2.10 -2.58 -24.69
N THR A 68 -0.93 -2.38 -24.11
CA THR A 68 -0.33 -3.29 -23.14
C THR A 68 -0.08 -2.58 -21.81
N ALA A 69 0.29 -3.33 -20.78
CA ALA A 69 0.69 -2.76 -19.49
C ALA A 69 1.85 -1.74 -19.66
N ALA A 70 2.80 -1.98 -20.56
CA ALA A 70 3.86 -1.02 -20.91
C ALA A 70 3.29 0.28 -21.48
N THR A 71 2.28 0.18 -22.37
CA THR A 71 1.61 1.36 -22.93
C THR A 71 1.03 2.27 -21.85
N VAL A 72 0.44 1.69 -20.80
CA VAL A 72 -0.09 2.47 -19.66
C VAL A 72 1.02 3.26 -18.98
N VAL A 73 2.18 2.66 -18.72
CA VAL A 73 3.34 3.34 -18.11
C VAL A 73 3.85 4.48 -19.00
N GLU A 74 3.95 4.26 -20.31
CA GLU A 74 4.36 5.29 -21.26
C GLU A 74 3.43 6.51 -21.26
N TYR A 75 2.12 6.29 -21.21
CA TYR A 75 1.14 7.38 -21.08
C TYR A 75 1.27 8.14 -19.76
N LEU A 76 1.54 7.45 -18.65
CA LEU A 76 1.77 8.09 -17.36
C LEU A 76 3.07 8.90 -17.36
N ARG A 77 4.15 8.38 -17.95
CA ARG A 77 5.42 9.13 -18.13
C ARG A 77 5.24 10.38 -18.98
N ALA A 78 4.46 10.28 -20.06
CA ALA A 78 4.19 11.44 -20.91
C ALA A 78 3.41 12.54 -20.15
N ARG A 79 2.53 12.17 -19.20
CA ARG A 79 1.79 13.11 -18.36
C ARG A 79 2.64 13.72 -17.23
N ARG A 80 3.57 12.95 -16.66
CA ARG A 80 4.39 13.35 -15.52
C ARG A 80 5.85 12.91 -15.72
N PRO A 81 6.58 13.56 -16.65
CA PRO A 81 7.98 13.20 -16.97
C PRO A 81 8.92 13.24 -15.76
N GLU A 82 8.65 14.13 -14.81
CA GLU A 82 9.41 14.27 -13.56
C GLU A 82 9.30 13.04 -12.64
N LEU A 83 8.32 12.17 -12.86
CA LEU A 83 8.14 10.92 -12.12
C LEU A 83 8.68 9.68 -12.85
N ALA A 84 9.31 9.84 -14.02
CA ALA A 84 9.72 8.74 -14.87
C ALA A 84 10.52 7.65 -14.11
N GLN A 85 11.54 8.05 -13.34
CA GLN A 85 12.36 7.10 -12.57
C GLN A 85 11.55 6.31 -11.53
N LEU A 86 10.55 6.96 -10.91
CA LEU A 86 9.68 6.30 -9.93
C LEU A 86 8.72 5.33 -10.62
N LEU A 87 8.16 5.73 -11.78
CA LEU A 87 7.28 4.89 -12.58
C LEU A 87 8.03 3.66 -13.13
N ASP A 88 9.29 3.82 -13.54
CA ASP A 88 10.15 2.73 -14.03
C ASP A 88 10.46 1.68 -12.96
N ALA A 89 10.50 2.09 -11.70
CA ALA A 89 10.72 1.19 -10.58
C ALA A 89 9.46 0.41 -10.17
N CYS A 90 8.27 0.79 -10.69
CA CYS A 90 7.02 0.14 -10.36
C CYS A 90 6.84 -1.18 -11.12
N ARG A 91 6.25 -2.17 -10.44
CA ARG A 91 5.64 -3.32 -11.09
C ARG A 91 4.21 -2.96 -11.49
N LEU A 92 3.69 -3.65 -12.50
CA LEU A 92 2.30 -3.49 -12.91
C LEU A 92 1.46 -4.65 -12.41
N ALA A 93 0.22 -4.36 -12.07
CA ALA A 93 -0.81 -5.37 -11.88
C ALA A 93 -2.01 -5.02 -12.76
N VAL A 94 -2.66 -6.05 -13.29
CA VAL A 94 -3.91 -5.94 -14.06
C VAL A 94 -4.93 -6.84 -13.36
N ASN A 95 -6.07 -6.26 -13.02
CA ASN A 95 -7.16 -6.98 -12.34
C ASN A 95 -6.67 -7.77 -11.10
N GLY A 96 -5.87 -7.13 -10.24
CA GLY A 96 -5.36 -7.70 -9.00
C GLY A 96 -4.28 -8.79 -9.16
N ARG A 97 -3.63 -8.89 -10.33
CA ARG A 97 -2.52 -9.82 -10.57
C ARG A 97 -1.34 -9.11 -11.18
N TYR A 98 -0.13 -9.47 -10.77
CA TYR A 98 1.07 -8.97 -11.42
C TYR A 98 1.07 -9.29 -12.91
N ALA A 99 1.44 -8.31 -13.72
CA ALA A 99 1.44 -8.39 -15.16
C ALA A 99 2.83 -8.08 -15.72
N GLU A 100 3.22 -8.82 -16.76
CA GLU A 100 4.40 -8.52 -17.55
C GLU A 100 4.13 -7.29 -18.45
N PRO A 101 5.17 -6.56 -18.91
CA PRO A 101 5.02 -5.37 -19.74
C PRO A 101 4.16 -5.56 -20.98
N GLY A 102 4.23 -6.75 -21.61
CA GLY A 102 3.45 -7.12 -22.81
C GLY A 102 2.03 -7.59 -22.54
N HIS A 103 1.58 -7.62 -21.28
CA HIS A 103 0.22 -8.07 -20.94
C HIS A 103 -0.83 -7.16 -21.57
N PRO A 104 -1.82 -7.70 -22.31
CA PRO A 104 -2.87 -6.89 -22.95
C PRO A 104 -3.69 -6.14 -21.92
N VAL A 105 -4.04 -4.89 -22.24
CA VAL A 105 -4.91 -4.03 -21.42
C VAL A 105 -6.04 -3.50 -22.29
N SER A 106 -7.26 -3.66 -21.81
CA SER A 106 -8.49 -3.27 -22.49
C SER A 106 -9.32 -2.31 -21.67
N GLY A 107 -10.27 -1.64 -22.29
CA GLY A 107 -11.22 -0.79 -21.58
C GLY A 107 -12.00 -1.57 -20.51
N GLY A 108 -12.12 -0.97 -19.33
CA GLY A 108 -12.73 -1.59 -18.17
C GLY A 108 -11.75 -2.34 -17.26
N ASP A 109 -10.51 -2.62 -17.70
CA ASP A 109 -9.49 -3.19 -16.83
C ASP A 109 -9.09 -2.19 -15.72
N GLU A 110 -8.80 -2.73 -14.56
CA GLU A 110 -8.11 -2.04 -13.49
C GLU A 110 -6.60 -2.32 -13.61
N VAL A 111 -5.83 -1.27 -13.79
CA VAL A 111 -4.36 -1.34 -13.79
C VAL A 111 -3.86 -0.69 -12.50
N ALA A 112 -2.92 -1.33 -11.83
CA ALA A 112 -2.30 -0.78 -10.63
C ALA A 112 -0.79 -0.61 -10.85
N LEU A 113 -0.26 0.56 -10.48
CA LEU A 113 1.17 0.77 -10.36
C LEU A 113 1.59 0.42 -8.94
N ILE A 114 2.40 -0.61 -8.83
CA ILE A 114 2.89 -1.18 -7.57
C ILE A 114 4.33 -0.71 -7.36
N PRO A 115 4.59 0.36 -6.58
CA PRO A 115 5.94 0.75 -6.21
C PRO A 115 6.68 -0.41 -5.54
N PRO A 116 8.02 -0.39 -5.48
CA PRO A 116 8.78 -1.34 -4.67
C PRO A 116 8.20 -1.42 -3.27
N VAL A 117 7.91 -2.66 -2.81
CA VAL A 117 7.08 -2.90 -1.63
C VAL A 117 7.79 -2.66 -0.31
N SER A 118 7.13 -1.96 0.60
CA SER A 118 7.27 -2.04 2.05
C SER A 118 6.08 -1.37 2.75
N GLY A 119 4.98 -2.02 2.74
CA GLY A 119 3.83 -1.97 3.62
C GLY A 119 2.88 -0.79 3.72
N GLY A 120 1.68 -0.88 3.30
CA GLY A 120 0.43 -0.54 3.93
C GLY A 120 -0.67 0.21 3.19
N ALA A 121 -1.95 -0.11 3.23
CA ALA A 121 -3.21 0.54 3.58
C ALA A 121 -4.45 -0.28 3.31
N ALA A 122 -5.32 -0.12 4.22
CA ALA A 122 -6.75 -0.31 4.48
C ALA A 122 -7.51 -1.54 3.94
N PRO A 123 -8.49 -2.03 4.75
CA PRO A 123 -8.68 -3.47 4.92
C PRO A 123 -9.84 -4.01 4.10
N GLU A 124 -9.64 -5.17 3.48
CA GLU A 124 -10.73 -6.11 3.21
C GLU A 124 -10.28 -7.54 3.51
N ARG A 125 -11.18 -8.32 4.12
CA ARG A 125 -10.97 -9.75 4.32
C ARG A 125 -11.06 -10.43 2.96
N GLY A 126 -9.98 -11.07 2.51
CA GLY A 126 -10.03 -11.95 1.36
C GLY A 126 -11.08 -13.05 1.56
N GLU A 127 -11.80 -13.41 0.51
CA GLU A 127 -12.67 -14.59 0.49
C GLU A 127 -11.80 -15.82 0.72
N GLY A 128 -11.95 -16.45 1.92
CA GLY A 128 -11.18 -17.62 2.33
C GLY A 128 -11.53 -18.03 3.76
N ASP A 129 -10.87 -19.07 4.28
CA ASP A 129 -11.07 -19.61 5.64
C ASP A 129 -10.57 -18.68 6.77
N GLY A 130 -10.33 -17.39 6.49
CA GLY A 130 -9.91 -16.39 7.44
C GLY A 130 -8.43 -16.47 7.86
N ARG A 131 -7.64 -17.34 7.21
CA ARG A 131 -6.22 -17.51 7.53
C ARG A 131 -5.31 -16.43 6.96
N PHE A 132 -5.71 -15.76 5.89
CA PHE A 132 -4.90 -14.80 5.14
C PHE A 132 -5.65 -13.49 4.99
N PHE A 133 -5.18 -12.45 5.69
CA PHE A 133 -5.92 -11.20 5.74
C PHE A 133 -5.03 -9.98 5.99
N VAL A 134 -5.56 -8.83 5.59
CA VAL A 134 -5.07 -7.49 5.95
C VAL A 134 -6.14 -6.83 6.83
N THR A 135 -5.74 -6.08 7.86
CA THR A 135 -6.68 -5.45 8.81
C THR A 135 -6.11 -4.16 9.40
N ASP A 136 -6.97 -3.22 9.74
CA ASP A 136 -6.63 -2.01 10.50
C ASP A 136 -6.63 -2.22 12.03
N ARG A 137 -7.15 -3.39 12.48
CA ARG A 137 -7.22 -3.74 13.90
C ARG A 137 -5.95 -4.42 14.40
N PRO A 138 -5.66 -4.34 15.71
CA PRO A 138 -4.59 -5.12 16.32
C PRO A 138 -4.70 -6.61 16.00
N LEU A 139 -3.55 -7.24 15.70
CA LEU A 139 -3.48 -8.66 15.36
C LEU A 139 -3.54 -9.51 16.63
N SER A 140 -4.34 -10.58 16.61
CA SER A 140 -4.44 -11.55 17.69
C SER A 140 -3.59 -12.78 17.41
N LEU A 141 -2.60 -13.03 18.25
CA LEU A 141 -1.75 -14.24 18.15
C LEU A 141 -2.58 -15.52 18.36
N ASP A 142 -3.53 -15.47 19.30
CA ASP A 142 -4.42 -16.61 19.60
C ASP A 142 -5.34 -16.95 18.42
N GLU A 143 -5.80 -15.94 17.68
CA GLU A 143 -6.63 -16.15 16.49
C GLU A 143 -5.82 -16.89 15.41
N LEU A 144 -4.61 -16.38 15.08
CA LEU A 144 -3.78 -17.02 14.07
C LEU A 144 -3.30 -18.41 14.51
N PHE A 145 -2.98 -18.59 15.79
CA PHE A 145 -2.65 -19.92 16.33
C PHE A 145 -3.79 -20.93 16.12
N ARG A 146 -5.04 -20.55 16.46
CA ARG A 146 -6.22 -21.43 16.29
C ARG A 146 -6.48 -21.76 14.82
N HIS A 147 -6.14 -20.91 13.90
CA HIS A 147 -6.28 -21.18 12.46
C HIS A 147 -5.35 -22.29 11.96
N VAL A 148 -4.20 -22.51 12.59
CA VAL A 148 -3.21 -23.47 12.13
C VAL A 148 -3.09 -24.74 12.98
N ALA A 149 -3.33 -24.63 14.29
CA ALA A 149 -3.17 -25.76 15.20
C ALA A 149 -4.13 -26.91 14.86
N ARG A 150 -3.59 -28.13 14.72
CA ARG A 150 -4.30 -29.39 14.46
C ARG A 150 -3.70 -30.51 15.31
N PRO A 151 -4.46 -31.59 15.58
CA PRO A 151 -3.95 -32.73 16.36
C PRO A 151 -2.69 -33.38 15.76
N GLU A 152 -2.51 -33.28 14.44
CA GLU A 152 -1.38 -33.86 13.70
C GLU A 152 -0.10 -33.01 13.80
N HIS A 153 -0.19 -31.78 14.32
CA HIS A 153 0.94 -30.86 14.38
C HIS A 153 1.65 -30.97 15.72
N GLY A 154 2.94 -31.31 15.65
CA GLY A 154 3.84 -31.34 16.81
C GLY A 154 4.54 -30.01 17.10
N ALA A 155 4.44 -29.03 16.19
CA ALA A 155 5.06 -27.72 16.36
C ALA A 155 4.25 -26.60 15.73
N VAL A 156 4.18 -25.44 16.41
CA VAL A 156 3.69 -24.17 15.86
C VAL A 156 4.76 -23.11 16.09
N VAL A 157 5.15 -22.40 15.03
CA VAL A 157 6.01 -21.22 15.07
C VAL A 157 5.15 -19.99 14.86
N LEU A 158 5.27 -19.03 15.77
CA LEU A 158 4.70 -17.69 15.61
C LEU A 158 5.83 -16.70 15.32
N PHE A 159 5.85 -16.15 14.11
CA PHE A 159 6.68 -15.00 13.80
C PHE A 159 5.85 -13.74 13.99
N VAL A 160 6.34 -12.80 14.79
CA VAL A 160 5.69 -11.52 15.06
C VAL A 160 6.63 -10.39 14.66
N GLY A 161 6.28 -9.64 13.62
CA GLY A 161 6.98 -8.41 13.25
C GLY A 161 6.40 -7.23 14.04
N ILE A 162 7.25 -6.58 14.84
CA ILE A 162 6.85 -5.45 15.70
C ILE A 162 7.51 -4.15 15.26
N THR A 163 6.85 -3.02 15.55
CA THR A 163 7.40 -1.70 15.32
C THR A 163 8.46 -1.40 16.39
N ARG A 164 9.70 -1.17 15.96
CA ARG A 164 10.82 -0.86 16.85
C ARG A 164 11.08 0.63 16.95
N ARG A 165 11.60 1.10 18.10
CA ARG A 165 11.86 2.52 18.38
C ARG A 165 12.97 3.11 17.49
N PHE A 166 13.98 2.35 17.10
CA PHE A 166 15.11 2.86 16.32
C PHE A 166 15.27 2.13 15.01
N THR A 167 15.44 2.89 13.93
CA THR A 167 15.72 2.38 12.58
C THR A 167 16.89 3.20 11.99
N GLY A 168 18.01 2.51 11.65
CA GLY A 168 19.19 3.18 11.10
C GLY A 168 19.77 4.30 11.98
N GLY A 169 19.67 4.18 13.30
CA GLY A 169 20.11 5.21 14.25
C GLY A 169 19.12 6.37 14.48
N ARG A 170 18.00 6.41 13.76
CA ARG A 170 16.95 7.41 13.92
C ARG A 170 15.83 6.89 14.81
N GLU A 171 15.26 7.75 15.65
CA GLU A 171 14.15 7.40 16.51
C GLU A 171 12.83 7.47 15.74
N THR A 172 12.11 6.35 15.67
CA THR A 172 10.78 6.22 15.08
C THR A 172 9.71 6.52 16.13
N ARG A 173 8.68 7.28 15.79
CA ARG A 173 7.50 7.51 16.63
C ARG A 173 6.43 6.46 16.39
N TYR A 174 6.13 6.17 15.16
CA TYR A 174 5.20 5.13 14.71
C TYR A 174 5.43 4.82 13.24
N LEU A 175 4.90 3.70 12.80
CA LEU A 175 4.81 3.35 11.39
C LEU A 175 3.38 3.55 10.90
N GLU A 176 3.25 3.88 9.64
CA GLU A 176 1.99 3.87 8.92
C GLU A 176 2.12 2.93 7.72
N TYR A 177 1.21 1.99 7.63
CA TYR A 177 1.23 0.97 6.59
C TYR A 177 0.12 1.21 5.56
N GLU A 178 0.43 1.14 4.24
CA GLU A 178 -0.50 1.19 3.08
C GLU A 178 -0.50 -0.12 2.27
N ALA A 179 -1.63 -0.78 1.81
CA ALA A 179 -1.69 -1.99 0.96
C ALA A 179 -2.66 -1.84 -0.22
N TYR A 180 -2.41 -2.53 -1.30
CA TYR A 180 -3.46 -2.91 -2.24
C TYR A 180 -4.16 -4.15 -1.68
N ALA A 181 -5.18 -3.92 -0.86
CA ALA A 181 -5.70 -4.91 0.10
C ALA A 181 -6.16 -6.21 -0.57
N GLU A 182 -6.96 -6.12 -1.65
CA GLU A 182 -7.50 -7.28 -2.34
C GLU A 182 -6.37 -8.15 -2.93
N MET A 183 -5.38 -7.50 -3.56
CA MET A 183 -4.22 -8.18 -4.09
C MET A 183 -3.31 -8.71 -2.98
N ALA A 184 -3.14 -7.94 -1.89
CA ALA A 184 -2.31 -8.35 -0.75
C ALA A 184 -2.85 -9.62 -0.08
N ALA A 185 -4.14 -9.71 0.21
CA ALA A 185 -4.76 -10.90 0.77
C ALA A 185 -4.59 -12.12 -0.16
N GLY A 186 -4.79 -11.94 -1.47
CA GLY A 186 -4.56 -12.97 -2.47
C GLY A 186 -3.11 -13.46 -2.53
N GLU A 187 -2.12 -12.54 -2.43
CA GLU A 187 -0.70 -12.92 -2.39
C GLU A 187 -0.33 -13.63 -1.08
N LEU A 188 -0.88 -13.21 0.07
CA LEU A 188 -0.69 -13.92 1.33
C LEU A 188 -1.22 -15.35 1.26
N ALA A 189 -2.39 -15.56 0.65
CA ALA A 189 -2.96 -16.89 0.45
C ALA A 189 -2.10 -17.76 -0.49
N ARG A 190 -1.54 -17.18 -1.57
CA ARG A 190 -0.61 -17.90 -2.47
C ARG A 190 0.66 -18.32 -1.74
N ILE A 191 1.25 -17.43 -0.92
CA ILE A 191 2.42 -17.75 -0.10
C ILE A 191 2.10 -18.92 0.84
N GLY A 192 0.92 -18.91 1.46
CA GLY A 192 0.46 -20.00 2.30
C GLY A 192 0.37 -21.33 1.54
N ALA A 193 -0.28 -21.33 0.38
CA ALA A 193 -0.43 -22.51 -0.46
C ALA A 193 0.94 -23.08 -0.93
N GLU A 194 1.84 -22.21 -1.39
CA GLU A 194 3.20 -22.60 -1.80
C GLU A 194 4.01 -23.19 -0.66
N ALA A 195 3.85 -22.65 0.55
CA ALA A 195 4.52 -23.20 1.73
C ALA A 195 3.92 -24.58 2.12
N GLU A 196 2.59 -24.72 2.07
CA GLU A 196 1.89 -25.99 2.36
C GLU A 196 2.22 -27.06 1.32
N GLU A 197 2.45 -26.68 0.05
CA GLU A 197 2.95 -27.59 -1.00
C GLU A 197 4.41 -28.02 -0.77
N ARG A 198 5.28 -27.05 -0.38
CA ARG A 198 6.71 -27.30 -0.18
C ARG A 198 7.03 -28.11 1.06
N TRP A 199 6.23 -27.97 2.11
CA TRP A 199 6.33 -28.73 3.35
C TRP A 199 5.01 -29.47 3.63
N PRO A 200 4.85 -30.70 3.10
CA PRO A 200 3.63 -31.48 3.26
C PRO A 200 3.25 -31.66 4.73
N GLY A 201 2.00 -31.36 5.05
CA GLY A 201 1.50 -31.35 6.42
C GLY A 201 1.72 -30.05 7.18
N ALA A 202 2.38 -29.06 6.58
CA ALA A 202 2.39 -27.71 7.14
C ALA A 202 1.04 -27.01 6.91
N ARG A 203 0.72 -26.06 7.81
CA ARG A 203 -0.45 -25.18 7.70
C ARG A 203 -0.08 -23.77 8.13
N LEU A 204 -0.44 -22.78 7.33
CA LEU A 204 -0.09 -21.39 7.57
C LEU A 204 -1.32 -20.50 7.76
N ALA A 205 -1.12 -19.46 8.58
CA ALA A 205 -2.01 -18.31 8.64
C ALA A 205 -1.17 -17.03 8.74
N ILE A 206 -1.57 -15.97 8.01
CA ILE A 206 -0.82 -14.72 7.93
C ILE A 206 -1.80 -13.55 8.05
N GLY A 207 -1.60 -12.73 9.08
CA GLY A 207 -2.29 -11.45 9.25
C GLY A 207 -1.32 -10.30 9.13
N HIS A 208 -1.67 -9.26 8.38
CA HIS A 208 -0.90 -8.02 8.32
C HIS A 208 -1.77 -6.83 8.70
N ARG A 209 -1.25 -5.97 9.58
CA ARG A 209 -1.92 -4.74 10.01
C ARG A 209 -1.57 -3.58 9.09
N VAL A 210 -2.54 -2.69 8.87
CA VAL A 210 -2.41 -1.46 8.08
C VAL A 210 -2.84 -0.25 8.91
N GLY A 211 -2.62 0.95 8.35
CA GLY A 211 -2.77 2.19 9.09
C GLY A 211 -1.63 2.36 10.11
N ARG A 212 -1.90 3.10 11.17
CA ARG A 212 -0.92 3.40 12.21
C ARG A 212 -0.63 2.20 13.10
N VAL A 213 0.67 1.93 13.30
CA VAL A 213 1.19 0.88 14.19
C VAL A 213 2.23 1.52 15.11
N ASP A 214 1.95 1.58 16.40
CA ASP A 214 2.80 2.23 17.39
C ASP A 214 3.99 1.33 17.81
N ILE A 215 4.96 1.92 18.49
CA ILE A 215 6.14 1.21 19.00
C ILE A 215 5.72 0.03 19.87
N GLY A 216 6.27 -1.16 19.59
CA GLY A 216 5.96 -2.40 20.31
C GLY A 216 4.72 -3.13 19.79
N GLU A 217 3.89 -2.52 18.95
CA GLU A 217 2.75 -3.20 18.35
C GLU A 217 3.14 -4.08 17.17
N ALA A 218 2.36 -5.14 16.96
CA ALA A 218 2.54 -6.08 15.85
C ALA A 218 2.00 -5.49 14.55
N SER A 219 2.83 -5.47 13.50
CA SER A 219 2.45 -5.14 12.13
C SER A 219 2.14 -6.37 11.29
N VAL A 220 2.76 -7.50 11.59
CA VAL A 220 2.55 -8.78 10.91
C VAL A 220 2.65 -9.92 11.89
N VAL A 221 1.79 -10.92 11.73
CA VAL A 221 1.87 -12.19 12.44
C VAL A 221 1.76 -13.32 11.42
N ILE A 222 2.70 -14.26 11.49
CA ILE A 222 2.69 -15.50 10.71
C ILE A 222 2.65 -16.64 11.69
N ALA A 223 1.62 -17.47 11.62
CA ALA A 223 1.55 -18.74 12.30
C ALA A 223 1.83 -19.85 11.30
N ALA A 224 2.81 -20.70 11.59
CA ALA A 224 3.16 -21.87 10.78
C ALA A 224 3.18 -23.10 11.67
N ALA A 225 2.28 -24.03 11.43
CA ALA A 225 2.20 -25.33 12.11
C ALA A 225 2.69 -26.43 11.19
N ALA A 226 3.32 -27.47 11.76
CA ALA A 226 3.74 -28.66 11.02
C ALA A 226 3.87 -29.88 11.96
N PRO A 227 3.89 -31.11 11.44
CA PRO A 227 4.16 -32.32 12.24
C PRO A 227 5.49 -32.24 12.98
N HIS A 228 6.51 -31.64 12.36
CA HIS A 228 7.84 -31.51 12.93
C HIS A 228 8.33 -30.04 12.91
N ARG A 229 9.09 -29.66 13.97
CA ARG A 229 9.61 -28.29 14.14
C ARG A 229 10.47 -27.77 12.97
N PRO A 230 11.33 -28.55 12.28
CA PRO A 230 12.13 -28.01 11.18
C PRO A 230 11.27 -27.42 10.07
N ASP A 231 10.16 -28.08 9.71
CA ASP A 231 9.25 -27.66 8.67
C ASP A 231 8.46 -26.41 9.09
N ALA A 232 8.02 -26.34 10.35
CA ALA A 232 7.35 -25.16 10.88
C ALA A 232 8.25 -23.92 10.84
N PHE A 233 9.54 -24.02 11.22
CA PHE A 233 10.50 -22.92 11.10
C PHE A 233 10.79 -22.55 9.64
N ALA A 234 10.97 -23.55 8.77
CA ALA A 234 11.23 -23.31 7.35
C ALA A 234 10.06 -22.62 6.66
N ALA A 235 8.83 -23.07 6.91
CA ALA A 235 7.62 -22.48 6.37
C ALA A 235 7.40 -21.05 6.86
N ALA A 236 7.60 -20.78 8.16
CA ALA A 236 7.48 -19.43 8.72
C ALA A 236 8.51 -18.45 8.11
N ARG A 237 9.77 -18.91 7.95
CA ARG A 237 10.84 -18.12 7.32
C ARG A 237 10.52 -17.83 5.87
N TYR A 238 10.14 -18.84 5.11
CA TYR A 238 9.73 -18.68 3.71
C TYR A 238 8.61 -17.64 3.58
N ALA A 239 7.59 -17.76 4.43
CA ALA A 239 6.44 -16.87 4.37
C ALA A 239 6.81 -15.40 4.59
N ILE A 240 7.67 -15.07 5.57
CA ILE A 240 8.07 -13.66 5.80
C ILE A 240 9.00 -13.14 4.70
N GLU A 241 9.88 -13.96 4.14
CA GLU A 241 10.76 -13.57 3.04
C GLU A 241 9.95 -13.28 1.77
N GLU A 242 8.99 -14.15 1.40
CA GLU A 242 8.12 -13.97 0.25
C GLU A 242 7.15 -12.80 0.44
N LEU A 243 6.59 -12.62 1.64
CA LEU A 243 5.74 -11.48 1.95
C LEU A 243 6.47 -10.17 1.67
N LYS A 244 7.69 -10.01 2.16
CA LYS A 244 8.50 -8.81 1.95
C LYS A 244 8.91 -8.60 0.49
N ARG A 245 8.93 -9.64 -0.32
CA ARG A 245 9.36 -9.59 -1.72
C ARG A 245 8.24 -9.22 -2.68
N ARG A 246 7.00 -9.67 -2.42
CA ARG A 246 5.95 -9.61 -3.43
C ARG A 246 4.57 -9.14 -2.96
N VAL A 247 4.29 -9.13 -1.65
CA VAL A 247 2.99 -8.63 -1.19
C VAL A 247 2.95 -7.11 -1.31
N PRO A 248 1.93 -6.53 -2.01
CA PRO A 248 1.84 -5.09 -2.23
C PRO A 248 1.42 -4.36 -0.96
N ILE A 249 2.35 -4.25 -0.05
CA ILE A 249 2.26 -3.60 1.25
C ILE A 249 3.46 -2.63 1.41
N TRP A 250 3.22 -1.35 1.72
CA TRP A 250 4.25 -0.30 1.87
C TRP A 250 4.26 0.29 3.27
N LYS A 251 5.41 0.81 3.69
CA LYS A 251 5.62 1.34 5.03
C LYS A 251 6.10 2.80 4.97
N LYS A 252 5.40 3.67 5.67
CA LYS A 252 5.76 5.07 5.88
C LYS A 252 6.24 5.22 7.32
N GLU A 253 7.46 5.69 7.51
CA GLU A 253 8.07 5.84 8.82
C GLU A 253 8.01 7.30 9.27
N HIS A 254 7.44 7.53 10.45
CA HIS A 254 7.32 8.82 11.08
C HIS A 254 8.36 8.93 12.21
N TYR A 255 9.35 9.78 12.02
CA TYR A 255 10.46 9.92 12.96
C TYR A 255 10.21 10.97 14.05
N ALA A 256 10.97 10.90 15.14
CA ALA A 256 10.86 11.82 16.26
C ALA A 256 11.25 13.26 15.90
N ASP A 257 12.12 13.44 14.91
CA ASP A 257 12.54 14.74 14.36
C ASP A 257 11.49 15.43 13.47
N GLY A 258 10.31 14.79 13.29
CA GLY A 258 9.21 15.28 12.46
C GLY A 258 9.33 14.90 10.99
N THR A 259 10.40 14.27 10.56
CA THR A 259 10.51 13.79 9.17
C THR A 259 9.65 12.55 8.94
N VAL A 260 9.22 12.38 7.70
CA VAL A 260 8.35 11.28 7.27
C VAL A 260 8.89 10.71 5.97
N GLU A 261 9.08 9.41 5.90
CA GLU A 261 9.69 8.75 4.74
C GLU A 261 8.99 7.43 4.40
N TRP A 262 8.79 7.19 3.09
CA TRP A 262 8.45 5.87 2.59
C TRP A 262 9.70 4.98 2.62
N VAL A 263 9.63 3.85 3.32
CA VAL A 263 10.74 2.91 3.45
C VAL A 263 10.61 1.80 2.44
N GLY A 264 11.67 1.56 1.64
CA GLY A 264 11.71 0.53 0.60
C GLY A 264 11.14 0.96 -0.75
N VAL A 265 10.72 2.21 -0.90
CA VAL A 265 10.30 2.80 -2.18
C VAL A 265 11.49 3.56 -2.78
N GLY A 266 12.22 2.91 -3.68
CA GLY A 266 13.40 3.47 -4.36
C GLY A 266 14.52 2.44 -4.51
N PRO A 267 15.61 2.75 -5.27
CA PRO A 267 16.75 1.86 -5.37
C PRO A 267 17.35 1.65 -3.98
N GLN A 268 17.21 0.43 -3.45
CA GLN A 268 17.83 0.06 -2.18
C GLN A 268 19.36 0.12 -2.37
N PRO A 269 20.13 0.86 -1.57
CA PRO A 269 21.55 0.65 -1.49
C PRO A 269 21.76 -0.78 -0.96
N GLY A 270 22.43 -1.61 -1.76
CA GLY A 270 22.63 -3.05 -1.62
C GLY A 270 22.48 -3.61 -0.22
N VAL A 271 21.42 -4.39 -0.01
CA VAL A 271 21.44 -5.40 1.04
C VAL A 271 22.47 -6.43 0.61
N ALA A 272 23.62 -6.42 1.27
CA ALA A 272 24.62 -7.45 1.09
C ALA A 272 23.93 -8.81 1.27
N GLN A 273 23.93 -9.63 0.23
CA GLN A 273 23.50 -11.01 0.29
C GLN A 273 24.34 -11.70 1.37
N LEU A 274 23.71 -12.09 2.46
CA LEU A 274 24.33 -13.03 3.38
C LEU A 274 24.66 -14.29 2.59
N PRO A 275 25.89 -14.84 2.69
CA PRO A 275 26.26 -16.04 1.97
C PRO A 275 25.31 -17.18 2.34
N ALA A 276 24.83 -17.89 1.34
CA ALA A 276 24.10 -19.14 1.50
C ALA A 276 24.87 -20.03 2.46
N GLY A 277 24.16 -20.50 3.50
CA GLY A 277 24.76 -21.25 4.60
C GLY A 277 25.64 -22.35 4.13
N GLY A 278 26.92 -22.27 4.48
CA GLY A 278 27.88 -23.32 4.28
C GLY A 278 27.44 -24.59 5.03
N GLU A 279 27.43 -25.70 4.30
CA GLU A 279 27.35 -27.04 4.84
C GLU A 279 28.36 -27.18 5.97
N ARG A 280 27.90 -27.36 7.17
CA ARG A 280 28.77 -27.89 8.25
C ARG A 280 28.97 -29.37 7.99
N GLN A 281 30.10 -29.68 7.37
CA GLN A 281 30.65 -31.01 7.49
C GLN A 281 30.82 -31.36 8.97
N ARG A 282 30.57 -32.62 9.30
CA ARG A 282 30.50 -33.29 10.60
C ARG A 282 31.69 -33.03 11.51
#